data_a4ef50816985b81c1028bad98c484841
#
_entry.id   a4ef50816985b81c1028bad98c484841
#
_cell.length_a   1.000
_cell.length_b   1.000
_cell.length_c   1.000
_cell.angle_alpha   90.00
_cell.angle_beta   90.00
_cell.angle_gamma   90.00
#
_symmetry.space_group_name_H-M   'P 1'
#
loop_
_entity.id
_entity.type
_entity.pdbx_description
1 polymer ?
#
loop_
_entity_poly.entity_id
_entity_poly.type
_entity_poly.pdbx_seq_one_letter_code
_entity_poly.pdbx_strand_id
1 'polypeptide(L)' 'MNHEIKKLNESKIQWENDIKMYKKFLKSKSETFEGEYGAKEYISMAENRISDINQKIKMIENDS' A
#
# COMPACT_ATOMS: atom_id res chain seq x y z
N MET A 1 17.21 14.16 -10.68
CA MET A 1 16.33 13.22 -10.04
C MET A 1 15.38 13.91 -9.08
N ASN A 2 14.14 13.53 -9.10
CA ASN A 2 13.15 14.21 -8.30
C ASN A 2 13.04 13.59 -6.92
N HIS A 3 13.32 14.39 -5.90
CA HIS A 3 13.28 13.93 -4.53
C HIS A 3 11.88 13.51 -4.13
N GLU A 4 10.90 14.18 -4.66
CA GLU A 4 9.54 13.89 -4.31
C GLU A 4 9.11 12.53 -4.83
N ILE A 5 9.51 12.21 -6.04
CA ILE A 5 9.19 10.90 -6.60
C ILE A 5 9.89 9.80 -5.82
N LYS A 6 11.12 10.07 -5.40
CA LYS A 6 11.85 9.09 -4.61
C LYS A 6 11.13 8.80 -3.30
N LYS A 7 10.67 9.83 -2.62
CA LYS A 7 9.97 9.66 -1.36
C LYS A 7 8.65 8.94 -1.56
N LEU A 8 7.97 9.25 -2.65
CA LEU A 8 6.70 8.58 -2.95
C LEU A 8 6.92 7.11 -3.22
N ASN A 9 7.98 6.77 -3.92
CA ASN A 9 8.29 5.38 -4.18
C ASN A 9 8.63 4.63 -2.92
N GLU A 10 9.33 5.27 -2.00
CA GLU A 10 9.67 4.64 -0.73
C GLU A 10 8.41 4.36 0.08
N SER A 11 7.49 5.31 0.08
CA SER A 11 6.23 5.14 0.77
C SER A 11 5.45 4.00 0.15
N LYS A 12 5.44 3.93 -1.18
CA LYS A 12 4.72 2.89 -1.88
C LYS A 12 5.27 1.52 -1.53
N ILE A 13 6.59 1.39 -1.43
CA ILE A 13 7.19 0.12 -1.08
C ILE A 13 6.78 -0.31 0.33
N GLN A 14 6.70 0.64 1.25
CA GLN A 14 6.28 0.32 2.59
C GLN A 14 4.84 -0.19 2.62
N TRP A 15 3.96 0.47 1.87
CA TRP A 15 2.57 0.02 1.82
C TRP A 15 2.48 -1.36 1.17
N GLU A 16 3.29 -1.61 0.15
CA GLU A 16 3.31 -2.91 -0.51
C GLU A 16 3.80 -4.00 0.43
N ASN A 17 4.79 -3.69 1.24
CA ASN A 17 5.30 -4.66 2.22
C ASN A 17 4.25 -4.96 3.27
N ASP A 18 3.51 -3.95 3.70
CA ASP A 18 2.45 -4.15 4.67
C ASP A 18 1.36 -5.04 4.11
N ILE A 19 0.97 -4.79 2.85
CA ILE A 19 -0.04 -5.61 2.22
C ILE A 19 0.42 -7.06 2.16
N LYS A 20 1.67 -7.26 1.80
CA LYS A 20 2.20 -8.61 1.70
C LYS A 20 2.13 -9.31 3.05
N MET A 21 2.46 -8.59 4.11
CA MET A 21 2.41 -9.14 5.45
C MET A 21 1.01 -9.52 5.85
N TYR A 22 0.05 -8.66 5.58
CA TYR A 22 -1.33 -8.93 5.95
C TYR A 22 -1.94 -10.06 5.12
N LYS A 23 -1.56 -10.16 3.86
CA LYS A 23 -2.03 -11.28 3.05
C LYS A 23 -1.48 -12.60 3.55
N LYS A 24 -0.24 -12.58 4.02
CA LYS A 24 0.37 -13.76 4.58
C LYS A 24 -0.36 -14.16 5.87
N PHE A 25 -0.71 -13.17 6.67
CA PHE A 25 -1.44 -13.41 7.89
C PHE A 25 -2.78 -14.08 7.58
N LEU A 26 -3.50 -13.57 6.59
CA LEU A 26 -4.77 -14.14 6.23
C LEU A 26 -4.64 -15.57 5.73
N LYS A 27 -3.56 -15.84 5.06
CA LYS A 27 -3.39 -17.15 4.53
C LYS A 27 -3.03 -18.14 5.59
N SER A 28 -2.28 -17.75 6.58
CA SER A 28 -1.82 -18.67 7.54
C SER A 28 -2.89 -19.14 8.46
N LYS A 29 -3.95 -18.47 8.75
CA LYS A 29 -4.87 -18.98 9.57
C LYS A 29 -5.69 -18.27 10.23
N SER A 30 -6.50 -18.23 10.28
CA SER A 30 -7.25 -17.45 10.76
C SER A 30 -7.65 -17.55 11.90
N GLU A 31 -7.85 -16.75 12.42
CA GLU A 31 -8.20 -16.63 13.57
C GLU A 31 -9.53 -16.27 13.74
N THR A 32 -9.85 -15.11 14.21
CA THR A 32 -11.21 -14.73 14.45
C THR A 32 -11.70 -14.00 13.24
N PHE A 33 -12.98 -13.97 13.10
CA PHE A 33 -13.62 -13.25 12.01
C PHE A 33 -13.24 -11.78 12.05
N GLU A 34 -13.11 -11.23 13.26
CA GLU A 34 -12.74 -9.84 13.41
C GLU A 34 -11.35 -9.57 12.90
N GLY A 35 -10.42 -10.46 13.20
CA GLY A 35 -9.07 -10.30 12.72
C GLY A 35 -8.98 -10.33 11.21
N GLU A 36 -9.74 -11.22 10.61
CA GLU A 36 -9.76 -11.33 9.16
C GLU A 36 -10.33 -10.07 8.53
N TYR A 37 -11.42 -9.59 9.10
CA TYR A 37 -12.08 -8.40 8.58
C TYR A 37 -11.16 -7.18 8.69
N GLY A 38 -10.51 -7.02 9.83
CA GLY A 38 -9.60 -5.91 10.02
C GLY A 38 -8.42 -5.93 9.05
N ALA A 39 -7.88 -7.13 8.80
CA ALA A 39 -6.78 -7.25 7.88
C ALA A 39 -7.20 -6.89 6.47
N LYS A 40 -8.38 -7.34 6.06
CA LYS A 40 -8.87 -7.02 4.73
C LYS A 40 -9.12 -5.53 4.56
N GLU A 41 -9.62 -4.89 5.60
CA GLU A 41 -9.85 -3.46 5.55
C GLU A 41 -8.53 -2.70 5.43
N TYR A 42 -7.53 -3.15 6.17
CA TYR A 42 -6.23 -2.50 6.10
C TYR A 42 -5.64 -2.64 4.70
N ILE A 43 -5.74 -3.82 4.11
CA ILE A 43 -5.23 -4.04 2.77
C ILE A 43 -5.93 -3.11 1.77
N SER A 44 -7.24 -2.98 1.90
CA SER A 44 -7.99 -2.12 0.99
C SER A 44 -7.53 -0.67 1.12
N MET A 45 -7.34 -0.21 2.36
CA MET A 45 -6.87 1.14 2.58
C MET A 45 -5.47 1.32 2.01
N ALA A 46 -4.59 0.34 2.23
CA ALA A 46 -3.23 0.44 1.73
C ALA A 46 -3.19 0.47 0.21
N GLU A 47 -4.06 -0.30 -0.44
CA GLU A 47 -4.12 -0.29 -1.88
C GLU A 47 -4.57 1.07 -2.41
N ASN A 48 -5.50 1.71 -1.69
CA ASN A 48 -5.92 3.04 -2.06
C ASN A 48 -4.79 4.05 -1.92
N ARG A 49 -3.98 3.90 -0.88
CA ARG A 49 -2.83 4.78 -0.70
C ARG A 49 -1.82 4.61 -1.83
N ILE A 50 -1.60 3.37 -2.24
CA ILE A 50 -0.68 3.11 -3.34
C ILE A 50 -1.22 3.74 -4.63
N SER A 51 -2.51 3.63 -4.85
CA SER A 51 -3.12 4.24 -6.04
C SER A 51 -2.92 5.75 -6.03
N ASP A 52 -3.13 6.38 -4.87
CA ASP A 52 -2.92 7.82 -4.74
C ASP A 52 -1.46 8.19 -5.03
N ILE A 53 -0.54 7.40 -4.50
CA ILE A 53 0.87 7.67 -4.72
C ILE A 53 1.21 7.56 -6.20
N ASN A 54 0.67 6.54 -6.88
CA ASN A 54 0.93 6.37 -8.30
C ASN A 54 0.40 7.55 -9.10
N GLN A 55 -0.75 8.07 -8.71
CA GLN A 55 -1.31 9.23 -9.39
C GLN A 55 -0.44 10.46 -9.19
N LYS A 56 0.07 10.64 -7.98
CA LYS A 56 0.92 11.78 -7.70
C LYS A 56 2.22 11.70 -8.52
N ILE A 57 2.80 10.52 -8.59
CA ILE A 57 4.02 10.33 -9.37
C ILE A 57 3.74 10.68 -10.82
N LYS A 58 2.62 10.21 -11.34
CA LYS A 58 2.26 10.45 -12.72
C LYS A 58 2.10 11.94 -12.99
N MET A 59 1.48 12.66 -12.07
CA MET A 59 1.30 14.09 -12.22
C MET A 59 2.63 14.81 -12.22
N ILE A 60 3.53 14.42 -11.34
CA ILE A 60 4.84 15.05 -11.27
C ILE A 60 5.62 14.79 -12.57
N GLU A 61 5.55 13.57 -13.06
CA GLU A 61 6.27 13.22 -14.28
C GLU A 61 5.72 13.97 -15.49
N ASN A 62 4.42 14.13 -15.53
CA ASN A 62 3.81 14.83 -16.65
C ASN A 62 4.10 16.32 -16.64
N ASP A 63 4.36 16.86 -15.45
CA ASP A 63 4.63 18.27 -15.33
C ASP A 63 6.06 18.62 -15.66
N SER A 64 6.96 17.73 -15.68
CA SER A 64 8.35 18.05 -15.98
C SER A 64 8.68 17.78 -17.45
#